data_07346307ba4c5ca6ef79fff3d7d1175d
#
_entry.id   07346307ba4c5ca6ef79fff3d7d1175d
#
_cell.length_a   1.000
_cell.length_b   1.000
_cell.length_c   1.000
_cell.angle_alpha   90.00
_cell.angle_beta   90.00
_cell.angle_gamma   90.00
#
_symmetry.space_group_name_H-M   'P 1'
#
loop_
_entity.id
_entity.type
_entity.pdbx_description
1 polymer ?
#
loop_
_entity_poly.entity_id
_entity_poly.type
_entity_poly.pdbx_seq_one_letter_code
_entity_poly.pdbx_strand_id
1 'polypeptide(L)'
;MNQDQRETADRIMERAQRQIWVTFRREGIHKYPAALEEPHLADVSFLGYPHRHIFHFRVSIDVFHNDRDIEFIQFKRWLEGLYSTGTLFLDYKSCEMMSDDLYVQIASKYPNRNVIINVSEDGENGCTITYNTHQPYQSIKI
;
A
#
# COMPACT_ATOMS: atom_id res chain seq x y z
N MET A 1 -26.30 25.12 13.48
CA MET A 1 -24.90 25.37 13.90
C MET A 1 -24.73 26.90 14.04
N ASN A 2 -24.28 27.37 15.18
CA ASN A 2 -23.98 28.79 15.38
C ASN A 2 -22.60 29.14 14.76
N GLN A 3 -22.28 30.45 14.78
CA GLN A 3 -21.06 30.96 14.17
C GLN A 3 -19.78 30.37 14.81
N ASP A 4 -19.76 30.27 16.14
CA ASP A 4 -18.59 29.74 16.84
C ASP A 4 -18.35 28.25 16.50
N GLN A 5 -19.43 27.49 16.44
CA GLN A 5 -19.36 26.08 16.03
C GLN A 5 -18.86 25.95 14.58
N ARG A 6 -19.31 26.84 13.70
CA ARG A 6 -18.89 26.85 12.30
C ARG A 6 -17.40 27.19 12.17
N GLU A 7 -16.94 28.20 12.86
CA GLU A 7 -15.52 28.60 12.83
C GLU A 7 -14.62 27.48 13.36
N THR A 8 -15.07 26.80 14.43
CA THR A 8 -14.33 25.64 14.95
C THR A 8 -14.26 24.52 13.92
N ALA A 9 -15.38 24.22 13.25
CA ALA A 9 -15.42 23.20 12.21
C ALA A 9 -14.51 23.57 11.04
N ASP A 10 -14.51 24.83 10.62
CA ASP A 10 -13.65 25.31 9.52
C ASP A 10 -12.17 25.11 9.85
N ARG A 11 -11.75 25.41 11.06
CA ARG A 11 -10.36 25.21 11.49
C ARG A 11 -9.97 23.73 11.47
N ILE A 12 -10.89 22.85 11.90
CA ILE A 12 -10.64 21.40 11.87
C ILE A 12 -10.53 20.91 10.42
N MET A 13 -11.41 21.38 9.54
CA MET A 13 -11.37 21.00 8.13
C MET A 13 -10.07 21.43 7.42
N GLU A 14 -9.55 22.62 7.77
CA GLU A 14 -8.28 23.10 7.20
C GLU A 14 -7.10 22.22 7.57
N ARG A 15 -7.13 21.58 8.74
CA ARG A 15 -6.06 20.73 9.25
C ARG A 15 -6.30 19.25 8.97
N ALA A 16 -7.43 18.88 8.39
CA ALA A 16 -7.77 17.49 8.17
C ALA A 16 -6.84 16.88 7.14
N GLN A 17 -6.33 15.68 7.44
CA GLN A 17 -5.66 14.85 6.45
C GLN A 17 -6.72 14.21 5.57
N ARG A 18 -6.54 14.33 4.27
CA ARG A 18 -7.45 13.76 3.28
C ARG A 18 -6.71 12.76 2.42
N GLN A 19 -7.30 11.60 2.25
CA GLN A 19 -6.76 10.59 1.37
C GLN A 19 -7.88 10.03 0.50
N ILE A 20 -7.55 9.74 -0.74
CA ILE A 20 -8.38 8.85 -1.55
C ILE A 20 -7.79 7.44 -1.44
N TRP A 21 -8.57 6.45 -1.77
CA TRP A 21 -8.08 5.07 -1.80
C TRP A 21 -8.73 4.30 -2.94
N VAL A 22 -7.98 3.35 -3.46
CA VAL A 22 -8.44 2.43 -4.50
C VAL A 22 -8.03 1.02 -4.14
N THR A 23 -8.75 0.06 -4.70
CA THR A 23 -8.39 -1.36 -4.58
C THR A 23 -8.27 -1.97 -5.95
N PHE A 24 -7.37 -2.93 -6.07
CA PHE A 24 -7.27 -3.78 -7.25
C PHE A 24 -6.69 -5.12 -6.85
N ARG A 25 -6.73 -6.08 -7.75
CA ARG A 25 -6.24 -7.43 -7.48
C ARG A 25 -5.53 -8.00 -8.69
N ARG A 26 -4.57 -8.89 -8.42
CA ARG A 26 -3.81 -9.60 -9.43
C ARG A 26 -3.52 -11.01 -8.98
N GLU A 27 -3.68 -11.96 -9.89
CA GLU A 27 -3.19 -13.32 -9.67
C GLU A 27 -1.66 -13.32 -9.72
N GLY A 28 -1.03 -14.03 -8.80
CA GLY A 28 0.43 -14.15 -8.77
C GLY A 28 0.88 -15.48 -8.20
N ILE A 29 2.10 -15.87 -8.56
CA ILE A 29 2.77 -17.07 -8.06
C ILE A 29 4.04 -16.63 -7.36
N HIS A 30 4.23 -17.08 -6.13
CA HIS A 30 5.46 -16.86 -5.38
C HIS A 30 5.81 -18.08 -4.53
N LYS A 31 6.96 -18.03 -3.88
CA LYS A 31 7.44 -19.06 -2.96
C LYS A 31 8.21 -18.41 -1.82
N TYR A 32 8.31 -19.14 -0.73
CA TYR A 32 9.11 -18.74 0.43
C TYR A 32 10.23 -19.76 0.65
N PRO A 33 11.40 -19.57 0.02
CA PRO A 33 12.46 -20.58 0.02
C PRO A 33 12.97 -20.97 1.40
N ALA A 34 13.02 -20.02 2.33
CA ALA A 34 13.48 -20.29 3.70
C ALA A 34 12.60 -21.31 4.43
N ALA A 35 11.35 -21.50 4.02
CA ALA A 35 10.44 -22.48 4.62
C ALA A 35 10.93 -23.92 4.42
N LEU A 36 11.77 -24.18 3.43
CA LEU A 36 12.36 -25.49 3.19
C LEU A 36 13.66 -25.70 3.94
N GLU A 37 14.26 -24.64 4.48
CA GLU A 37 15.60 -24.68 5.06
C GLU A 37 15.62 -24.47 6.57
N GLU A 38 14.73 -23.59 7.07
CA GLU A 38 14.74 -23.18 8.47
C GLU A 38 13.91 -24.13 9.34
N PRO A 39 14.50 -24.76 10.38
CA PRO A 39 13.79 -25.72 11.23
C PRO A 39 12.53 -25.16 11.88
N HIS A 40 12.53 -23.87 12.27
CA HIS A 40 11.39 -23.24 12.92
C HIS A 40 10.21 -23.02 11.97
N LEU A 41 10.40 -23.21 10.67
CA LEU A 41 9.38 -23.07 9.64
C LEU A 41 8.88 -24.43 9.11
N ALA A 42 9.29 -25.54 9.76
CA ALA A 42 8.94 -26.88 9.29
C ALA A 42 7.43 -27.11 9.15
N ASP A 43 6.62 -26.51 10.01
CA ASP A 43 5.16 -26.61 9.98
C ASP A 43 4.53 -25.86 8.79
N VAL A 44 5.27 -24.98 8.15
CA VAL A 44 4.84 -24.24 6.95
C VAL A 44 5.76 -24.51 5.75
N SER A 45 6.45 -25.63 5.73
CA SER A 45 7.41 -25.97 4.66
C SER A 45 6.78 -25.96 3.27
N PHE A 46 5.46 -26.18 3.16
CA PHE A 46 4.75 -26.12 1.89
C PHE A 46 4.86 -24.74 1.20
N LEU A 47 5.10 -23.68 1.97
CA LEU A 47 5.29 -22.33 1.42
C LEU A 47 6.58 -22.19 0.61
N GLY A 48 7.52 -23.11 0.76
CA GLY A 48 8.78 -23.12 0.03
C GLY A 48 8.62 -23.48 -1.44
N TYR A 49 7.52 -24.06 -1.82
CA TYR A 49 7.21 -24.40 -3.21
C TYR A 49 6.38 -23.30 -3.86
N PRO A 50 6.48 -23.11 -5.17
CA PRO A 50 5.65 -22.14 -5.87
C PRO A 50 4.17 -22.39 -5.59
N HIS A 51 3.46 -21.33 -5.20
CA HIS A 51 2.03 -21.39 -4.93
C HIS A 51 1.35 -20.12 -5.42
N ARG A 52 0.08 -20.26 -5.75
CA ARG A 52 -0.73 -19.22 -6.38
C ARG A 52 -1.65 -18.58 -5.37
N HIS A 53 -1.75 -17.24 -5.46
CA HIS A 53 -2.74 -16.46 -4.73
C HIS A 53 -3.40 -15.43 -5.63
N ILE A 54 -4.56 -14.93 -5.21
CA ILE A 54 -5.07 -13.67 -5.69
C ILE A 54 -4.57 -12.61 -4.71
N PHE A 55 -3.64 -11.77 -5.16
CA PHE A 55 -3.13 -10.67 -4.35
C PHE A 55 -4.10 -9.50 -4.42
N HIS A 56 -4.51 -9.00 -3.26
CA HIS A 56 -5.37 -7.85 -3.13
C HIS A 56 -4.54 -6.66 -2.67
N PHE A 57 -4.73 -5.54 -3.37
CA PHE A 57 -4.03 -4.29 -3.08
C PHE A 57 -5.03 -3.24 -2.67
N ARG A 58 -4.70 -2.47 -1.66
CA ARG A 58 -5.39 -1.24 -1.34
C ARG A 58 -4.34 -0.15 -1.17
N VAL A 59 -4.52 0.95 -1.89
CA VAL A 59 -3.60 2.09 -1.85
C VAL A 59 -4.38 3.33 -1.45
N SER A 60 -3.93 3.97 -0.37
CA SER A 60 -4.44 5.25 0.10
C SER A 60 -3.36 6.30 -0.11
N ILE A 61 -3.70 7.45 -0.61
CA ILE A 61 -2.75 8.52 -0.91
C ILE A 61 -3.31 9.88 -0.50
N ASP A 62 -2.47 10.74 0.06
CA ASP A 62 -2.83 12.10 0.42
C ASP A 62 -3.33 12.87 -0.80
N VAL A 63 -4.40 13.63 -0.59
CA VAL A 63 -4.87 14.65 -1.51
C VAL A 63 -4.95 15.99 -0.79
N PHE A 64 -4.76 17.09 -1.54
CA PHE A 64 -4.58 18.42 -0.95
C PHE A 64 -5.80 19.32 -1.10
N HIS A 65 -6.81 18.88 -1.85
CA HIS A 65 -8.09 19.56 -1.94
C HIS A 65 -9.22 18.58 -2.25
N ASN A 66 -10.45 19.07 -2.17
CA ASN A 66 -11.65 18.24 -2.22
C ASN A 66 -12.17 17.94 -3.62
N ASP A 67 -11.60 18.56 -4.64
CA ASP A 67 -12.12 18.43 -6.00
C ASP A 67 -11.17 17.64 -6.90
N ARG A 68 -11.02 16.36 -6.58
CA ARG A 68 -10.31 15.41 -7.44
C ARG A 68 -8.86 15.81 -7.72
N ASP A 69 -8.13 16.19 -6.69
CA ASP A 69 -6.68 16.41 -6.79
C ASP A 69 -6.00 15.23 -7.48
N ILE A 70 -6.38 14.03 -7.09
CA ILE A 70 -6.10 12.81 -7.84
C ILE A 70 -7.45 12.16 -8.11
N GLU A 71 -7.78 11.93 -9.38
CA GLU A 71 -9.00 11.26 -9.75
C GLU A 71 -8.80 9.75 -9.56
N PHE A 72 -9.63 9.10 -8.72
CA PHE A 72 -9.32 7.73 -8.26
C PHE A 72 -9.52 6.65 -9.32
N ILE A 73 -10.37 6.84 -10.33
CA ILE A 73 -10.49 5.88 -11.44
C ILE A 73 -9.21 5.88 -12.29
N GLN A 74 -8.70 7.07 -12.61
CA GLN A 74 -7.44 7.22 -13.33
C GLN A 74 -6.27 6.67 -12.52
N PHE A 75 -6.27 6.93 -11.22
CA PHE A 75 -5.24 6.42 -10.32
C PHE A 75 -5.24 4.90 -10.28
N LYS A 76 -6.41 4.29 -10.12
CA LYS A 76 -6.56 2.83 -10.14
C LYS A 76 -6.05 2.23 -11.44
N ARG A 77 -6.45 2.80 -12.58
CA ARG A 77 -6.01 2.32 -13.89
C ARG A 77 -4.50 2.44 -14.08
N TRP A 78 -3.93 3.52 -13.59
CA TRP A 78 -2.48 3.70 -13.62
C TRP A 78 -1.76 2.64 -12.78
N LEU A 79 -2.24 2.39 -11.56
CA LEU A 79 -1.69 1.34 -10.70
C LEU A 79 -1.78 -0.04 -11.37
N GLU A 80 -2.92 -0.39 -11.89
CA GLU A 80 -3.12 -1.66 -12.60
C GLU A 80 -2.18 -1.79 -13.80
N GLY A 81 -1.93 -0.70 -14.49
CA GLY A 81 -1.04 -0.66 -15.66
C GLY A 81 0.46 -0.80 -15.33
N LEU A 82 0.85 -0.72 -14.05
CA LEU A 82 2.24 -0.96 -13.65
C LEU A 82 2.63 -2.42 -13.73
N TYR A 83 1.66 -3.31 -13.76
CA TYR A 83 1.89 -4.75 -13.75
C TYR A 83 1.69 -5.33 -15.15
N SER A 84 2.45 -6.36 -15.48
CA SER A 84 2.26 -7.11 -16.71
C SER A 84 0.88 -7.76 -16.73
N THR A 85 0.34 -8.03 -17.91
CA THR A 85 -0.94 -8.75 -18.05
C THR A 85 -0.78 -10.22 -17.64
N GLY A 86 -1.89 -10.82 -17.21
CA GLY A 86 -1.92 -12.22 -16.80
C GLY A 86 -1.37 -12.45 -15.40
N THR A 87 -0.93 -13.68 -15.16
CA THR A 87 -0.39 -14.10 -13.87
C THR A 87 0.97 -13.47 -13.62
N LEU A 88 1.15 -12.86 -12.45
CA LEU A 88 2.43 -12.30 -12.05
C LEU A 88 3.37 -13.42 -11.57
N PHE A 89 4.62 -13.40 -12.03
CA PHE A 89 5.65 -14.28 -11.53
C PHE A 89 6.52 -13.50 -10.55
N LEU A 90 6.26 -13.72 -9.26
CA LEU A 90 6.79 -12.88 -8.19
C LEU A 90 8.02 -13.49 -7.52
N ASP A 91 8.41 -14.70 -7.94
CA ASP A 91 9.54 -15.45 -7.40
C ASP A 91 9.42 -15.57 -5.87
N TYR A 92 10.32 -14.95 -5.11
CA TYR A 92 10.33 -15.02 -3.64
C TYR A 92 9.71 -13.80 -2.97
N LYS A 93 9.05 -12.91 -3.70
CA LYS A 93 8.55 -11.67 -3.12
C LYS A 93 7.43 -11.90 -2.12
N SER A 94 7.62 -11.34 -0.94
CA SER A 94 6.59 -11.25 0.09
C SER A 94 5.62 -10.10 -0.20
N CYS A 95 4.51 -10.05 0.52
CA CYS A 95 3.59 -8.91 0.44
C CYS A 95 4.29 -7.59 0.77
N GLU A 96 5.20 -7.59 1.75
CA GLU A 96 5.95 -6.39 2.15
C GLU A 96 6.87 -5.91 1.02
N MET A 97 7.57 -6.82 0.36
CA MET A 97 8.43 -6.50 -0.78
C MET A 97 7.62 -5.95 -1.94
N MET A 98 6.46 -6.54 -2.21
CA MET A 98 5.54 -6.07 -3.25
C MET A 98 5.04 -4.67 -2.95
N SER A 99 4.76 -4.39 -1.68
CA SER A 99 4.34 -3.05 -1.23
C SER A 99 5.42 -2.01 -1.48
N ASP A 100 6.67 -2.30 -1.12
CA ASP A 100 7.79 -1.37 -1.33
C ASP A 100 8.03 -1.11 -2.81
N ASP A 101 7.97 -2.15 -3.64
CA ASP A 101 8.10 -1.98 -5.10
C ASP A 101 7.03 -1.05 -5.66
N LEU A 102 5.80 -1.23 -5.20
CA LEU A 102 4.68 -0.39 -5.63
C LEU A 102 4.86 1.05 -5.15
N TYR A 103 5.28 1.23 -3.89
CA TYR A 103 5.49 2.56 -3.34
C TYR A 103 6.52 3.36 -4.14
N VAL A 104 7.62 2.74 -4.57
CA VAL A 104 8.64 3.42 -5.39
C VAL A 104 8.02 4.02 -6.65
N GLN A 105 7.13 3.29 -7.31
CA GLN A 105 6.42 3.78 -8.49
C GLN A 105 5.49 4.94 -8.16
N ILE A 106 4.74 4.82 -7.06
CA ILE A 106 3.82 5.86 -6.61
C ILE A 106 4.59 7.14 -6.25
N ALA A 107 5.67 7.02 -5.49
CA ALA A 107 6.49 8.15 -5.08
C ALA A 107 7.14 8.87 -6.27
N SER A 108 7.45 8.14 -7.33
CA SER A 108 7.99 8.71 -8.55
C SER A 108 6.99 9.61 -9.26
N LYS A 109 5.72 9.23 -9.28
CA LYS A 109 4.66 10.00 -9.94
C LYS A 109 4.06 11.07 -9.03
N TYR A 110 3.91 10.76 -7.74
CA TYR A 110 3.27 11.62 -6.75
C TYR A 110 4.22 11.82 -5.56
N PRO A 111 5.26 12.64 -5.71
CA PRO A 111 6.24 12.83 -4.63
C PRO A 111 5.64 13.56 -3.44
N ASN A 112 6.23 13.36 -2.27
CA ASN A 112 5.92 14.09 -1.03
C ASN A 112 4.48 13.93 -0.56
N ARG A 113 3.92 12.75 -0.72
CA ARG A 113 2.59 12.41 -0.20
C ARG A 113 2.70 11.21 0.73
N ASN A 114 1.93 11.23 1.81
CA ASN A 114 1.79 10.04 2.65
C ASN A 114 0.97 9.01 1.89
N VAL A 115 1.42 7.77 1.95
CA VAL A 115 0.79 6.65 1.25
C VAL A 115 0.66 5.49 2.24
N ILE A 116 -0.47 4.79 2.18
CA ILE A 116 -0.67 3.55 2.92
C ILE A 116 -0.95 2.46 1.89
N ILE A 117 -0.21 1.38 1.96
CA ILE A 117 -0.40 0.24 1.05
C ILE A 117 -0.72 -1.00 1.88
N ASN A 118 -1.81 -1.66 1.51
CA ASN A 118 -2.14 -2.99 2.01
C ASN A 118 -1.95 -3.97 0.87
N VAL A 119 -1.21 -5.05 1.12
CA VAL A 119 -1.09 -6.18 0.18
C VAL A 119 -1.47 -7.44 0.93
N SER A 120 -2.40 -8.19 0.39
CA SER A 120 -2.85 -9.42 1.03
C SER A 120 -2.91 -10.57 0.05
N GLU A 121 -2.80 -11.78 0.60
CA GLU A 121 -2.99 -13.04 -0.10
C GLU A 121 -4.44 -13.47 0.10
N ASP A 122 -5.20 -13.54 -0.99
CA ASP A 122 -6.61 -13.98 -1.01
C ASP A 122 -7.53 -13.16 -0.07
N GLY A 123 -7.09 -11.97 0.34
CA GLY A 123 -7.83 -11.15 1.29
C GLY A 123 -7.82 -11.66 2.72
N GLU A 124 -7.01 -12.68 3.03
CA GLU A 124 -7.01 -13.34 4.33
C GLU A 124 -5.85 -12.95 5.22
N ASN A 125 -4.67 -12.82 4.64
CA ASN A 125 -3.44 -12.48 5.34
C ASN A 125 -2.65 -11.48 4.51
N GLY A 126 -1.95 -10.58 5.14
CA GLY A 126 -1.17 -9.61 4.39
C GLY A 126 -0.44 -8.62 5.27
N CYS A 127 0.01 -7.55 4.67
CA CYS A 127 0.71 -6.47 5.36
C CYS A 127 0.04 -5.13 5.12
N THR A 128 0.30 -4.20 6.03
CA THR A 128 -0.02 -2.78 5.88
C THR A 128 1.26 -2.02 6.13
N ILE A 129 1.68 -1.21 5.15
CA ILE A 129 2.85 -0.35 5.31
C ILE A 129 2.41 1.09 5.11
N THR A 130 2.78 1.94 6.07
CA THR A 130 2.52 3.37 6.02
C THR A 130 3.81 4.10 5.67
N TYR A 131 3.79 4.81 4.55
CA TYR A 131 4.92 5.57 4.06
C TYR A 131 4.67 7.05 4.36
N ASN A 132 5.40 7.57 5.34
CA ASN A 132 5.25 8.96 5.80
C ASN A 132 6.34 9.84 5.20
N THR A 133 5.92 11.01 4.71
CA THR A 133 6.86 12.00 4.18
C THR A 133 7.63 12.71 5.30
N HIS A 134 7.02 12.73 6.51
CA HIS A 134 7.65 13.32 7.68
C HIS A 134 8.00 12.22 8.65
N GLN A 135 9.24 12.23 9.10
CA GLN A 135 9.63 11.39 10.21
C GLN A 135 8.99 11.92 11.49
N PRO A 136 8.41 11.06 12.33
CA PRO A 136 7.75 11.50 13.57
C PRO A 136 8.69 12.28 14.47
N TYR A 137 9.97 12.04 14.36
CA TYR A 137 11.02 12.81 15.03
C TYR A 137 12.29 12.70 14.22
N GLN A 138 13.00 13.77 14.17
CA GLN A 138 14.38 13.74 13.73
C GLN A 138 15.15 12.96 14.77
N SER A 139 16.05 12.10 14.35
CA SER A 139 16.99 11.50 15.30
C SER A 139 17.63 12.64 16.07
N ILE A 140 17.30 12.71 17.35
CA ILE A 140 17.86 13.75 18.20
C ILE A 140 19.34 13.43 18.35
N LYS A 141 20.13 14.28 17.79
CA LYS A 141 21.56 14.23 18.06
C LYS A 141 21.77 14.87 19.41
N ILE A 142 22.15 14.07 20.29
CA ILE A 142 22.53 14.53 21.61
C ILE A 142 24.01 14.91 21.58
#